data_aa16bae2933320b7fdc3bf5298310314
#
_entry.id   aa16bae2933320b7fdc3bf5298310314
#
_cell.length_a   1.000
_cell.length_b   1.000
_cell.length_c   1.000
_cell.angle_alpha   90.00
_cell.angle_beta   90.00
_cell.angle_gamma   90.00
#
_symmetry.space_group_name_H-M   'P 1'
#
loop_
_entity.id
_entity.type
_entity.pdbx_description
1 polymer ?
#
loop_
_entity_poly.entity_id
_entity_poly.type
_entity_poly.pdbx_seq_one_letter_code
_entity_poly.pdbx_strand_id
1 'polypeptide(L)'
;MANELAGEKFTLDTKVTQLSGGQSRALMIADVACISSSPIVLIDEIENAGIDRQKAIRCLAKSEKIVIMSTHDPLLALNADKRIVIKNGGISKIIETTAKEKACIEKIRQLDETLLNIRSRLRLGDLIENIN
;
A
#
# COMPACT_ATOMS: atom_id res chain seq x y z
N MET A 1 -12.87 -5.30 -7.92
CA MET A 1 -11.46 -5.17 -7.49
C MET A 1 -11.02 -3.71 -7.41
N ALA A 2 -10.93 -2.90 -8.49
CA ALA A 2 -10.47 -1.50 -8.39
C ALA A 2 -11.24 -0.70 -7.33
N ASN A 3 -12.57 -0.79 -7.30
CA ASN A 3 -13.43 -0.15 -6.29
C ASN A 3 -13.26 -0.68 -4.85
N GLU A 4 -12.64 -1.83 -4.67
CA GLU A 4 -12.30 -2.36 -3.32
C GLU A 4 -10.99 -1.77 -2.81
N LEU A 5 -10.14 -1.31 -3.73
CA LEU A 5 -8.85 -0.67 -3.43
C LEU A 5 -9.01 0.84 -3.24
N ALA A 6 -9.93 1.46 -3.98
CA ALA A 6 -10.16 2.90 -3.93
C ALA A 6 -10.87 3.31 -2.63
N GLY A 7 -10.44 4.42 -2.04
CA GLY A 7 -11.12 5.03 -0.89
C GLY A 7 -12.51 5.56 -1.24
N GLU A 8 -12.68 6.03 -2.48
CA GLU A 8 -13.97 6.47 -3.04
C GLU A 8 -14.31 5.62 -4.27
N LYS A 9 -15.56 5.14 -4.33
CA LYS A 9 -16.04 4.30 -5.43
C LYS A 9 -16.26 5.12 -6.70
N PHE A 10 -16.10 4.48 -7.86
CA PHE A 10 -16.41 5.02 -9.18
C PHE A 10 -17.20 4.00 -10.00
N THR A 11 -17.89 4.46 -11.04
CA THR A 11 -18.73 3.63 -11.90
C THR A 11 -18.02 3.26 -13.19
N LEU A 12 -18.57 2.30 -13.94
CA LEU A 12 -18.03 1.91 -15.26
C LEU A 12 -18.12 3.05 -16.29
N ASP A 13 -19.07 3.96 -16.10
CA ASP A 13 -19.27 5.11 -16.99
C ASP A 13 -18.34 6.29 -16.66
N THR A 14 -17.60 6.21 -15.55
CA THR A 14 -16.65 7.26 -15.17
C THR A 14 -15.46 7.25 -16.12
N LYS A 15 -15.25 8.36 -16.83
CA LYS A 15 -14.11 8.51 -17.73
C LYS A 15 -12.80 8.46 -16.92
N VAL A 16 -11.77 7.80 -17.46
CA VAL A 16 -10.46 7.67 -16.80
C VAL A 16 -9.88 9.05 -16.44
N THR A 17 -10.12 10.06 -17.27
CA THR A 17 -9.69 11.45 -17.04
C THR A 17 -10.42 12.17 -15.90
N GLN A 18 -11.52 11.60 -15.39
CA GLN A 18 -12.32 12.15 -14.29
C GLN A 18 -12.04 11.45 -12.95
N LEU A 19 -11.22 10.39 -12.96
CA LEU A 19 -10.85 9.69 -11.76
C LEU A 19 -9.95 10.56 -10.87
N SER A 20 -10.20 10.51 -9.56
CA SER A 20 -9.28 11.07 -8.58
C SER A 20 -7.94 10.33 -8.61
N GLY A 21 -6.89 10.92 -8.03
CA GLY A 21 -5.58 10.26 -7.96
C GLY A 21 -5.62 8.89 -7.29
N GLY A 22 -6.42 8.73 -6.22
CA GLY A 22 -6.61 7.45 -5.53
C GLY A 22 -7.38 6.44 -6.40
N GLN A 23 -8.45 6.85 -7.07
CA GLN A 23 -9.22 6.01 -7.98
C GLN A 23 -8.37 5.54 -9.17
N SER A 24 -7.61 6.45 -9.76
CA SER A 24 -6.71 6.16 -10.89
C SER A 24 -5.66 5.13 -10.50
N ARG A 25 -5.01 5.28 -9.33
CA ARG A 25 -4.02 4.31 -8.83
C ARG A 25 -4.65 2.96 -8.48
N ALA A 26 -5.84 2.95 -7.89
CA ALA A 26 -6.58 1.71 -7.63
C ALA A 26 -6.90 0.96 -8.93
N LEU A 27 -7.29 1.67 -9.98
CA LEU A 27 -7.54 1.11 -11.31
C LEU A 27 -6.24 0.52 -11.90
N MET A 28 -5.13 1.26 -11.86
CA MET A 28 -3.83 0.80 -12.38
C MET A 28 -3.34 -0.47 -11.65
N ILE A 29 -3.48 -0.54 -10.33
CA ILE A 29 -3.10 -1.72 -9.56
C ILE A 29 -3.97 -2.92 -9.94
N ALA A 30 -5.28 -2.71 -10.09
CA ALA A 30 -6.20 -3.76 -10.51
C ALA A 30 -5.90 -4.26 -11.93
N ASP A 31 -5.57 -3.36 -12.85
CA ASP A 31 -5.14 -3.70 -14.22
C ASP A 31 -3.86 -4.55 -14.20
N VAL A 32 -2.84 -4.09 -13.50
CA VAL A 32 -1.56 -4.79 -13.39
C VAL A 32 -1.72 -6.16 -12.73
N ALA A 33 -2.57 -6.27 -11.70
CA ALA A 33 -2.76 -7.53 -10.99
C ALA A 33 -3.57 -8.55 -11.79
N CYS A 34 -4.55 -8.11 -12.58
CA CYS A 34 -5.55 -8.99 -13.18
C CYS A 34 -5.45 -9.15 -14.69
N ILE A 35 -4.99 -8.11 -15.39
CA ILE A 35 -5.04 -8.04 -16.86
C ILE A 35 -3.65 -8.11 -17.46
N SER A 36 -2.70 -7.34 -16.92
CA SER A 36 -1.34 -7.28 -17.45
C SER A 36 -0.65 -8.65 -17.41
N SER A 37 -0.02 -9.05 -18.51
CA SER A 37 0.81 -10.25 -18.60
C SER A 37 2.26 -10.03 -18.11
N SER A 38 2.62 -8.82 -17.68
CA SER A 38 3.97 -8.51 -17.21
C SER A 38 4.31 -9.33 -15.97
N PRO A 39 5.43 -10.08 -15.94
CA PRO A 39 5.84 -10.85 -14.78
C PRO A 39 6.47 -10.01 -13.67
N ILE A 40 6.85 -8.76 -13.97
CA ILE A 40 7.49 -7.84 -13.02
C ILE A 40 6.65 -6.57 -12.91
N VAL A 41 6.41 -6.14 -11.67
CA VAL A 41 5.66 -4.93 -11.34
C VAL A 41 6.54 -4.02 -10.51
N LEU A 42 6.65 -2.76 -10.95
CA LEU A 42 7.34 -1.71 -10.21
C LEU A 42 6.30 -0.76 -9.61
N ILE A 43 6.39 -0.50 -8.31
CA ILE A 43 5.48 0.40 -7.60
C ILE A 43 6.29 1.42 -6.82
N ASP A 44 5.92 2.68 -6.99
CA ASP A 44 6.54 3.79 -6.29
C ASP A 44 5.52 4.44 -5.34
N GLU A 45 5.91 4.57 -4.06
CA GLU A 45 5.17 5.29 -3.00
C GLU A 45 3.65 5.01 -2.95
N ILE A 46 3.27 3.73 -2.85
CA ILE A 46 1.86 3.31 -2.78
C ILE A 46 1.13 3.91 -1.55
N GLU A 47 1.86 4.24 -0.49
CA GLU A 47 1.35 4.83 0.74
C GLU A 47 0.70 6.19 0.57
N ASN A 48 1.10 6.94 -0.45
CA ASN A 48 0.59 8.27 -0.75
C ASN A 48 -0.65 8.25 -1.66
N ALA A 49 -1.15 7.08 -1.99
CA ALA A 49 -2.08 6.90 -3.09
C ALA A 49 -3.56 7.11 -2.74
N GLY A 50 -3.94 7.29 -1.46
CA GLY A 50 -5.35 7.35 -1.07
C GLY A 50 -6.12 6.04 -1.33
N ILE A 51 -5.42 4.91 -1.29
CA ILE A 51 -5.94 3.55 -1.48
C ILE A 51 -5.69 2.69 -0.25
N ASP A 52 -6.42 1.56 -0.17
CA ASP A 52 -6.15 0.53 0.85
C ASP A 52 -4.87 -0.25 0.48
N ARG A 53 -3.76 0.16 1.09
CA ARG A 53 -2.41 -0.40 0.86
C ARG A 53 -2.36 -1.91 1.09
N GLN A 54 -2.99 -2.40 2.16
CA GLN A 54 -2.96 -3.83 2.50
C GLN A 54 -3.72 -4.68 1.50
N LYS A 55 -4.87 -4.18 1.03
CA LYS A 55 -5.62 -4.86 -0.04
C LYS A 55 -4.85 -4.85 -1.36
N ALA A 56 -4.21 -3.73 -1.70
CA ALA A 56 -3.41 -3.62 -2.92
C ALA A 56 -2.27 -4.64 -2.94
N ILE A 57 -1.51 -4.77 -1.83
CA ILE A 57 -0.44 -5.75 -1.72
C ILE A 57 -0.98 -7.18 -1.82
N ARG A 58 -2.05 -7.49 -1.09
CA ARG A 58 -2.66 -8.83 -1.18
C ARG A 58 -3.12 -9.18 -2.59
N CYS A 59 -3.62 -8.20 -3.32
CA CYS A 59 -4.03 -8.34 -4.70
C CYS A 59 -2.83 -8.69 -5.60
N LEU A 60 -1.74 -7.94 -5.46
CA LEU A 60 -0.51 -8.15 -6.22
C LEU A 60 0.20 -9.46 -5.85
N ALA A 61 0.24 -9.81 -4.56
CA ALA A 61 0.86 -11.05 -4.09
C ALA A 61 0.15 -12.31 -4.63
N LYS A 62 -1.15 -12.23 -4.92
CA LYS A 62 -1.93 -13.33 -5.53
C LYS A 62 -1.69 -13.48 -7.04
N SER A 63 -1.07 -12.50 -7.68
CA SER A 63 -0.93 -12.46 -9.14
C SER A 63 0.29 -13.21 -9.69
N GLU A 64 1.02 -13.96 -8.86
CA GLU A 64 2.24 -14.70 -9.25
C GLU A 64 3.31 -13.84 -9.94
N LYS A 65 3.37 -12.55 -9.57
CA LYS A 65 4.30 -11.58 -10.14
C LYS A 65 5.41 -11.23 -9.16
N ILE A 66 6.55 -10.85 -9.70
CA ILE A 66 7.64 -10.23 -8.93
C ILE A 66 7.26 -8.77 -8.71
N VAL A 67 6.99 -8.38 -7.47
CA VAL A 67 6.65 -7.00 -7.11
C VAL A 67 7.86 -6.34 -6.47
N ILE A 68 8.35 -5.27 -7.07
CA ILE A 68 9.41 -4.42 -6.53
C ILE A 68 8.80 -3.08 -6.16
N MET A 69 8.91 -2.69 -4.91
CA MET A 69 8.26 -1.50 -4.36
C MET A 69 9.28 -0.57 -3.71
N SER A 70 9.21 0.71 -4.07
CA SER A 70 9.86 1.79 -3.31
C SER A 70 8.89 2.26 -2.23
N THR A 71 9.31 2.27 -0.97
CA THR A 71 8.46 2.67 0.16
C THR A 71 9.28 3.11 1.35
N HIS A 72 8.71 4.00 2.15
CA HIS A 72 9.16 4.36 3.49
C HIS A 72 8.19 3.87 4.59
N ASP A 73 7.11 3.17 4.21
CA ASP A 73 6.13 2.61 5.13
C ASP A 73 6.68 1.32 5.78
N PRO A 74 6.77 1.27 7.13
CA PRO A 74 7.33 0.12 7.83
C PRO A 74 6.49 -1.16 7.67
N LEU A 75 5.15 -1.05 7.51
CA LEU A 75 4.30 -2.22 7.26
C LEU A 75 4.60 -2.84 5.90
N LEU A 76 4.77 -2.00 4.86
CA LEU A 76 5.11 -2.45 3.53
C LEU A 76 6.50 -3.08 3.50
N ALA A 77 7.47 -2.42 4.11
CA ALA A 77 8.85 -2.89 4.16
C ALA A 77 9.00 -4.24 4.88
N LEU A 78 8.27 -4.47 5.99
CA LEU A 78 8.34 -5.72 6.75
C LEU A 78 7.49 -6.86 6.15
N ASN A 79 6.49 -6.54 5.33
CA ASN A 79 5.71 -7.55 4.60
C ASN A 79 6.47 -8.14 3.39
N ALA A 80 7.50 -7.46 2.89
CA ALA A 80 8.31 -7.95 1.79
C ALA A 80 9.18 -9.15 2.23
N ASP A 81 9.42 -10.08 1.32
CA ASP A 81 10.35 -11.20 1.59
C ASP A 81 11.80 -10.72 1.64
N LYS A 82 12.14 -9.74 0.81
CA LYS A 82 13.48 -9.12 0.75
C LYS A 82 13.37 -7.59 0.69
N ARG A 83 14.36 -6.94 1.29
CA ARG A 83 14.50 -5.48 1.25
C ARG A 83 15.86 -5.10 0.71
N ILE A 84 15.87 -4.15 -0.21
CA ILE A 84 17.10 -3.56 -0.76
C ILE A 84 17.24 -2.16 -0.15
N VAL A 85 18.31 -1.93 0.55
CA VAL A 85 18.62 -0.62 1.14
C VAL A 85 19.50 0.16 0.18
N ILE A 86 18.98 1.29 -0.30
CA ILE A 86 19.71 2.21 -1.18
C ILE A 86 20.34 3.32 -0.33
N LYS A 87 21.62 3.58 -0.52
CA LYS A 87 22.33 4.68 0.13
C LYS A 87 23.36 5.25 -0.84
N ASN A 88 23.42 6.57 -0.94
CA ASN A 88 24.37 7.29 -1.81
C ASN A 88 24.32 6.80 -3.27
N GLY A 89 23.14 6.52 -3.81
CA GLY A 89 22.96 6.08 -5.20
C GLY A 89 23.31 4.61 -5.48
N GLY A 90 23.63 3.82 -4.45
CA GLY A 90 24.01 2.42 -4.60
C GLY A 90 23.30 1.50 -3.61
N ILE A 91 23.36 0.18 -3.88
CA ILE A 91 22.85 -0.85 -2.96
C ILE A 91 23.79 -0.97 -1.78
N SER A 92 23.31 -0.63 -0.59
CA SER A 92 24.06 -0.74 0.67
C SER A 92 23.90 -2.09 1.33
N LYS A 93 22.69 -2.64 1.33
CA LYS A 93 22.37 -3.95 1.93
C LYS A 93 21.22 -4.62 1.19
N ILE A 94 21.21 -5.95 1.21
CA ILE A 94 20.06 -6.79 0.89
C ILE A 94 19.72 -7.58 2.14
N ILE A 95 18.49 -7.49 2.62
CA ILE A 95 18.02 -8.08 3.88
C ILE A 95 16.87 -9.01 3.57
N GLU A 96 16.95 -10.25 4.00
CA GLU A 96 15.81 -11.18 4.02
C GLU A 96 15.00 -10.96 5.29
N THR A 97 13.67 -10.84 5.15
CA THR A 97 12.80 -10.59 6.29
C THR A 97 12.73 -11.82 7.18
N THR A 98 13.13 -11.68 8.43
CA THR A 98 13.17 -12.77 9.40
C THR A 98 11.79 -13.03 10.01
N ALA A 99 11.62 -14.25 10.59
CA ALA A 99 10.40 -14.58 11.34
C ALA A 99 10.18 -13.64 12.54
N LYS A 100 11.26 -13.14 13.17
CA LYS A 100 11.18 -12.18 14.28
C LYS A 100 10.65 -10.82 13.80
N GLU A 101 11.07 -10.36 12.63
CA GLU A 101 10.55 -9.12 12.04
C GLU A 101 9.09 -9.28 11.65
N LYS A 102 8.71 -10.42 11.06
CA LYS A 102 7.30 -10.73 10.74
C LYS A 102 6.41 -10.73 11.98
N ALA A 103 6.91 -11.16 13.13
CA ALA A 103 6.18 -11.08 14.40
C ALA A 103 5.96 -9.63 14.90
N CYS A 104 6.78 -8.68 14.47
CA CYS A 104 6.60 -7.26 14.81
C CYS A 104 5.50 -6.58 13.98
N ILE A 105 5.11 -7.16 12.85
CA ILE A 105 4.12 -6.57 11.93
C ILE A 105 2.80 -6.30 12.64
N GLU A 106 2.36 -7.20 13.51
CA GLU A 106 1.08 -7.06 14.20
C GLU A 106 1.05 -5.82 15.12
N LYS A 107 2.13 -5.57 15.86
CA LYS A 107 2.23 -4.36 16.70
C LYS A 107 2.22 -3.08 15.86
N ILE A 108 2.92 -3.09 14.73
CA ILE A 108 2.97 -1.92 13.83
C ILE A 108 1.60 -1.70 13.20
N ARG A 109 0.87 -2.77 12.85
CA ARG A 109 -0.50 -2.68 12.32
C ARG A 109 -1.44 -2.02 13.33
N GLN A 110 -1.40 -2.41 14.60
CA GLN A 110 -2.21 -1.80 15.66
C GLN A 110 -1.92 -0.30 15.81
N LEU A 111 -0.66 0.11 15.72
CA LEU A 111 -0.28 1.51 15.72
C LEU A 111 -0.83 2.26 14.49
N ASP A 112 -0.71 1.67 13.30
CA ASP A 112 -1.23 2.26 12.06
C ASP A 112 -2.76 2.41 12.11
N GLU A 113 -3.48 1.40 12.59
CA GLU A 113 -4.94 1.44 12.79
C GLU A 113 -5.34 2.55 13.78
N THR A 114 -4.59 2.70 14.87
CA THR A 114 -4.82 3.79 15.83
C THR A 114 -4.65 5.17 15.16
N LEU A 115 -3.57 5.34 14.39
CA LEU A 115 -3.32 6.58 13.65
C LEU A 115 -4.39 6.85 12.58
N LEU A 116 -4.85 5.82 11.88
CA LEU A 116 -5.94 5.95 10.90
C LEU A 116 -7.25 6.37 11.56
N ASN A 117 -7.57 5.79 12.73
CA ASN A 117 -8.74 6.18 13.51
C ASN A 117 -8.67 7.65 13.92
N ILE A 118 -7.54 8.09 14.49
CA ILE A 118 -7.33 9.49 14.88
C ILE A 118 -7.49 10.42 13.67
N ARG A 119 -6.88 10.09 12.53
CA ARG A 119 -7.04 10.89 11.29
C ARG A 119 -8.49 10.98 10.83
N SER A 120 -9.24 9.88 10.94
CA SER A 120 -10.68 9.83 10.59
C SER A 120 -11.49 10.75 11.50
N ARG A 121 -11.28 10.67 12.81
CA ARG A 121 -11.95 11.51 13.82
C ARG A 121 -11.65 13.01 13.61
N LEU A 122 -10.38 13.34 13.34
CA LEU A 122 -9.98 14.72 13.04
C LEU A 122 -10.68 15.27 11.79
N ARG A 123 -10.86 14.45 10.75
CA ARG A 123 -11.59 14.83 9.53
C ARG A 123 -13.08 15.09 9.78
N LEU A 124 -13.66 14.42 10.78
CA LEU A 124 -15.05 14.64 11.21
C LEU A 124 -15.19 15.85 12.16
N GLY A 125 -14.08 16.43 12.59
CA GLY A 125 -14.06 17.56 13.52
C GLY A 125 -14.12 17.18 14.99
N ASP A 126 -13.85 15.90 15.32
CA ASP A 126 -13.84 15.42 16.70
C ASP A 126 -12.65 15.99 17.48
N LEU A 127 -12.88 16.28 18.77
CA LEU A 127 -11.80 16.56 19.71
C LEU A 127 -11.09 15.26 20.11
N ILE A 128 -9.76 15.26 20.08
CA ILE A 128 -8.95 14.11 20.49
C ILE A 128 -8.40 14.36 21.89
N GLU A 129 -9.19 14.02 22.89
CA GLU A 129 -8.80 14.21 24.30
C GLU A 129 -8.12 12.96 24.89
N ASN A 130 -8.36 11.78 24.33
CA ASN A 130 -7.75 10.52 24.75
C ASN A 130 -7.42 9.64 23.53
N ILE A 131 -6.27 8.99 23.59
CA ILE A 131 -5.80 7.98 22.63
C ILE A 131 -5.76 6.64 23.39
N ASN A 132 -6.78 5.82 23.18
CA ASN A 132 -6.82 4.45 23.69
C ASN A 132 -6.52 3.49 22.55
#